data_c9a5a52b629f0eab8b9a726879d87752
#
_entry.id   c9a5a52b629f0eab8b9a726879d87752
#
_cell.length_a   1.000
_cell.length_b   1.000
_cell.length_c   1.000
_cell.angle_alpha   90.00
_cell.angle_beta   90.00
_cell.angle_gamma   90.00
#
_symmetry.space_group_name_H-M   'P 1'
#
loop_
_entity.id
_entity.type
_entity.pdbx_description
1 polymer ?
#
loop_
_entity_poly.entity_id
_entity_poly.type
_entity_poly.pdbx_seq_one_letter_code
_entity_poly.pdbx_strand_id
1 'polypeptide(L)'
;MLKKLIQKARIKSPWLLHYDCSSCNGCDIEVLACLTPVYDIERFGIINVGNPMHADILLVTGTVNYRNRKVLLNLFDQMPDPKVVVAIGSCALSGGIFREAYNVIGGIDKVIPVDVYVPGCPAKPEAIIDGVVLGLETLGQKKKEEKVDAA
;
A
#
# COMPACT_ATOMS: atom_id res chain seq x y z
N MET A 1 15.77 3.79 24.11
CA MET A 1 15.97 5.07 23.41
C MET A 1 16.05 4.87 21.90
N LEU A 2 16.87 3.96 21.38
CA LEU A 2 17.05 3.67 19.93
C LEU A 2 15.74 3.29 19.21
N LYS A 3 14.93 2.38 19.76
CA LYS A 3 13.63 1.98 19.16
C LYS A 3 12.68 3.16 18.96
N LYS A 4 12.62 4.12 19.90
CA LYS A 4 11.79 5.34 19.75
C LYS A 4 12.29 6.24 18.62
N LEU A 5 13.61 6.33 18.44
CA LEU A 5 14.23 7.12 17.38
C LEU A 5 13.95 6.52 16.00
N ILE A 6 14.14 5.21 15.85
CA ILE A 6 13.84 4.46 14.61
C ILE A 6 12.36 4.63 14.23
N GLN A 7 11.45 4.45 15.19
CA GLN A 7 10.02 4.62 14.94
C GLN A 7 9.65 6.05 14.49
N LYS A 8 10.30 7.05 15.09
CA LYS A 8 10.08 8.46 14.69
C LYS A 8 10.61 8.73 13.28
N ALA A 9 11.75 8.16 12.94
CA ALA A 9 12.33 8.25 11.60
C ALA A 9 11.43 7.60 10.53
N ARG A 10 10.89 6.40 10.77
CA ARG A 10 9.98 5.69 9.85
C ARG A 10 8.66 6.45 9.59
N ILE A 11 8.15 7.20 10.57
CA ILE A 11 6.95 8.07 10.35
C ILE A 11 7.32 9.29 9.52
N LYS A 12 8.53 9.83 9.72
CA LYS A 12 8.96 11.04 9.03
C LYS A 12 9.46 10.79 7.62
N SER A 13 9.96 9.59 7.34
CA SER A 13 10.43 9.15 6.03
C SER A 13 10.00 7.68 5.82
N PRO A 14 8.72 7.42 5.53
CA PRO A 14 8.21 6.09 5.29
C PRO A 14 8.67 5.57 3.94
N TRP A 15 8.98 4.29 3.89
CA TRP A 15 9.34 3.60 2.65
C TRP A 15 8.13 2.87 2.10
N LEU A 16 7.90 3.07 0.82
CA LEU A 16 6.73 2.59 0.11
C LEU A 16 7.14 1.50 -0.88
N LEU A 17 6.39 0.40 -0.91
CA LEU A 17 6.50 -0.65 -1.92
C LEU A 17 5.24 -0.64 -2.77
N HIS A 18 5.38 -0.50 -4.08
CA HIS A 18 4.29 -0.68 -5.02
C HIS A 18 4.31 -2.10 -5.59
N TYR A 19 3.15 -2.76 -5.59
CA TYR A 19 2.96 -4.09 -6.16
C TYR A 19 1.70 -4.15 -7.02
N ASP A 20 1.87 -4.57 -8.27
CA ASP A 20 0.78 -4.85 -9.20
C ASP A 20 0.33 -6.31 -9.10
N CYS A 21 -0.95 -6.51 -8.75
CA CYS A 21 -1.59 -7.82 -8.64
C CYS A 21 -2.26 -8.32 -9.93
N SER A 22 -2.05 -7.74 -11.05
CA SER A 22 -2.71 -7.96 -12.36
C SER A 22 -3.63 -6.79 -12.70
N SER A 23 -3.07 -5.61 -12.77
CA SER A 23 -3.79 -4.42 -13.20
C SER A 23 -3.82 -4.31 -14.73
N CYS A 24 -4.62 -3.38 -15.21
CA CYS A 24 -4.56 -2.91 -16.61
C CYS A 24 -3.49 -1.83 -16.81
N ASN A 25 -2.62 -1.62 -15.85
CA ASN A 25 -1.61 -0.55 -15.71
C ASN A 25 -2.17 0.88 -15.59
N GLY A 26 -3.47 1.10 -15.60
CA GLY A 26 -4.04 2.44 -15.44
C GLY A 26 -3.67 3.06 -14.07
N CYS A 27 -3.93 2.34 -12.98
CA CYS A 27 -3.57 2.81 -11.64
C CYS A 27 -2.06 2.86 -11.41
N ASP A 28 -1.28 1.97 -12.07
CA ASP A 28 0.18 1.93 -11.95
C ASP A 28 0.82 3.17 -12.55
N ILE A 29 0.33 3.62 -13.71
CA ILE A 29 0.76 4.87 -14.35
C ILE A 29 0.47 6.06 -13.41
N GLU A 30 -0.69 6.09 -12.77
CA GLU A 30 -1.05 7.16 -11.83
C GLU A 30 -0.21 7.11 -10.55
N VAL A 31 0.13 5.91 -10.04
CA VAL A 31 1.09 5.75 -8.93
C VAL A 31 2.47 6.27 -9.32
N LEU A 32 2.95 5.96 -10.53
CA LEU A 32 4.21 6.49 -11.03
C LEU A 32 4.15 8.01 -11.26
N ALA A 33 3.00 8.54 -11.68
CA ALA A 33 2.79 9.97 -11.83
C ALA A 33 2.97 10.71 -10.49
N CYS A 34 2.58 10.11 -9.36
CA CYS A 34 2.79 10.68 -8.03
C CYS A 34 4.28 10.92 -7.70
N LEU A 35 5.20 10.14 -8.29
CA LEU A 35 6.65 10.27 -8.11
C LEU A 35 7.27 11.31 -9.05
N THR A 36 6.50 11.85 -10.00
CA THR A 36 6.99 12.87 -10.93
C THR A 36 7.06 14.25 -10.25
N PRO A 37 7.87 15.19 -10.79
CA PRO A 37 8.01 16.53 -10.23
C PRO A 37 6.70 17.33 -10.12
N VAL A 38 5.65 16.95 -10.87
CA VAL A 38 4.34 17.64 -10.83
C VAL A 38 3.65 17.40 -9.49
N TYR A 39 3.67 16.17 -8.99
CA TYR A 39 3.01 15.78 -7.75
C TYR A 39 3.97 15.66 -6.57
N ASP A 40 5.21 15.25 -6.83
CA ASP A 40 6.34 15.23 -5.90
C ASP A 40 6.00 14.66 -4.52
N ILE A 41 5.52 13.42 -4.49
CA ILE A 41 5.18 12.73 -3.23
C ILE A 41 6.41 12.56 -2.33
N GLU A 42 7.62 12.58 -2.90
CA GLU A 42 8.88 12.45 -2.17
C GLU A 42 9.12 13.63 -1.21
N ARG A 43 8.53 14.81 -1.46
CA ARG A 43 8.58 15.96 -0.53
C ARG A 43 8.00 15.67 0.85
N PHE A 44 7.14 14.66 0.96
CA PHE A 44 6.62 14.18 2.24
C PHE A 44 7.56 13.17 2.94
N GLY A 45 8.76 12.96 2.39
CA GLY A 45 9.75 12.02 2.91
C GLY A 45 9.50 10.57 2.48
N ILE A 46 8.60 10.35 1.53
CA ILE A 46 8.22 9.03 1.01
C ILE A 46 9.25 8.59 -0.03
N ILE A 47 9.78 7.37 0.11
CA ILE A 47 10.73 6.79 -0.84
C ILE A 47 10.15 5.48 -1.36
N ASN A 48 10.07 5.34 -2.69
CA ASN A 48 9.68 4.07 -3.32
C ASN A 48 10.86 3.09 -3.31
N VAL A 49 10.63 1.90 -2.74
CA VAL A 49 11.66 0.86 -2.60
C VAL A 49 11.23 -0.45 -3.23
N GLY A 50 12.16 -1.20 -3.79
CA GLY A 50 11.91 -2.50 -4.40
C GLY A 50 12.02 -3.70 -3.44
N ASN A 51 12.30 -3.47 -2.14
CA ASN A 51 12.51 -4.54 -1.17
C ASN A 51 11.44 -4.51 -0.07
N PRO A 52 10.60 -5.57 0.06
CA PRO A 52 9.54 -5.63 1.07
C PRO A 52 10.06 -5.53 2.51
N MET A 53 11.27 -6.02 2.79
CA MET A 53 11.86 -5.98 4.14
C MET A 53 12.17 -4.56 4.63
N HIS A 54 12.19 -3.58 3.74
CA HIS A 54 12.41 -2.17 4.07
C HIS A 54 11.13 -1.32 4.02
N ALA A 55 10.05 -1.86 3.43
CA ALA A 55 8.82 -1.10 3.21
C ALA A 55 7.97 -1.00 4.49
N ASP A 56 7.42 0.19 4.71
CA ASP A 56 6.45 0.50 5.77
C ASP A 56 5.02 0.49 5.24
N ILE A 57 4.85 0.88 3.97
CA ILE A 57 3.55 0.99 3.29
C ILE A 57 3.59 0.13 2.03
N LEU A 58 2.58 -0.72 1.86
CA LEU A 58 2.35 -1.50 0.65
C LEU A 58 1.22 -0.87 -0.15
N LEU A 59 1.54 -0.34 -1.34
CA LEU A 59 0.54 0.07 -2.32
C LEU A 59 0.23 -1.09 -3.24
N VAL A 60 -1.02 -1.49 -3.33
CA VAL A 60 -1.44 -2.60 -4.19
C VAL A 60 -2.46 -2.12 -5.22
N THR A 61 -2.16 -2.40 -6.48
CA THR A 61 -3.03 -2.15 -7.63
C THR A 61 -3.51 -3.46 -8.23
N GLY A 62 -4.57 -3.40 -9.03
CA GLY A 62 -5.07 -4.55 -9.76
C GLY A 62 -5.89 -5.55 -8.95
N THR A 63 -6.37 -6.60 -9.63
CA THR A 63 -7.17 -7.67 -9.02
C THR A 63 -6.30 -8.81 -8.53
N VAL A 64 -6.70 -9.46 -7.44
CA VAL A 64 -6.00 -10.67 -7.00
C VAL A 64 -6.50 -11.87 -7.81
N ASN A 65 -5.58 -12.54 -8.48
CA ASN A 65 -5.81 -13.84 -9.12
C ASN A 65 -5.16 -14.98 -8.34
N TYR A 66 -5.53 -16.23 -8.64
CA TYR A 66 -5.00 -17.40 -7.95
C TYR A 66 -3.48 -17.53 -8.04
N ARG A 67 -2.86 -17.05 -9.13
CA ARG A 67 -1.42 -17.09 -9.32
C ARG A 67 -0.70 -16.05 -8.45
N ASN A 68 -1.20 -14.82 -8.42
CA ASN A 68 -0.56 -13.71 -7.68
C ASN A 68 -0.85 -13.72 -6.18
N ARG A 69 -1.90 -14.44 -5.75
CA ARG A 69 -2.22 -14.59 -4.32
C ARG A 69 -1.03 -14.99 -3.46
N LYS A 70 -0.25 -15.99 -3.91
CA LYS A 70 0.92 -16.45 -3.15
C LYS A 70 2.01 -15.40 -3.06
N VAL A 71 2.22 -14.65 -4.14
CA VAL A 71 3.22 -13.58 -4.19
C VAL A 71 2.82 -12.45 -3.25
N LEU A 72 1.55 -12.03 -3.30
CA LEU A 72 1.03 -10.98 -2.41
C LEU A 72 1.17 -11.36 -0.93
N LEU A 73 0.81 -12.59 -0.55
CA LEU A 73 1.00 -13.10 0.81
C LEU A 73 2.47 -13.08 1.22
N ASN A 74 3.37 -13.58 0.36
CA ASN A 74 4.80 -13.59 0.65
C ASN A 74 5.37 -12.17 0.82
N LEU A 75 4.94 -11.20 0.00
CA LEU A 75 5.35 -9.81 0.14
C LEU A 75 4.87 -9.23 1.48
N PHE A 76 3.60 -9.47 1.81
CA PHE A 76 3.02 -9.00 3.06
C PHE A 76 3.74 -9.60 4.29
N ASP A 77 4.07 -10.90 4.27
CA ASP A 77 4.75 -11.57 5.38
C ASP A 77 6.20 -11.11 5.54
N GLN A 78 6.88 -10.72 4.44
CA GLN A 78 8.25 -10.22 4.48
C GLN A 78 8.36 -8.78 5.00
N MET A 79 7.28 -8.01 4.97
CA MET A 79 7.27 -6.63 5.47
C MET A 79 7.32 -6.62 7.00
N PRO A 80 8.18 -5.79 7.61
CA PRO A 80 8.27 -5.66 9.06
C PRO A 80 7.03 -4.95 9.63
N ASP A 81 6.60 -5.37 10.83
CA ASP A 81 5.56 -4.66 11.57
C ASP A 81 6.10 -3.38 12.26
N PRO A 82 5.25 -2.39 12.49
CA PRO A 82 3.92 -2.23 11.94
C PRO A 82 3.97 -1.79 10.46
N LYS A 83 3.04 -2.32 9.67
CA LYS A 83 2.89 -2.08 8.24
C LYS A 83 1.47 -1.61 7.91
N VAL A 84 1.33 -0.91 6.79
CA VAL A 84 0.05 -0.43 6.27
C VAL A 84 -0.13 -0.88 4.84
N VAL A 85 -1.35 -1.30 4.51
CA VAL A 85 -1.74 -1.71 3.16
C VAL A 85 -2.74 -0.72 2.60
N VAL A 86 -2.42 -0.16 1.43
CA VAL A 86 -3.28 0.75 0.67
C VAL A 86 -3.71 0.09 -0.63
N ALA A 87 -4.99 -0.18 -0.78
CA ALA A 87 -5.58 -0.71 -2.00
C ALA A 87 -5.98 0.43 -2.94
N ILE A 88 -5.45 0.43 -4.17
CA ILE A 88 -5.64 1.50 -5.14
C ILE A 88 -6.44 1.02 -6.34
N GLY A 89 -7.53 1.74 -6.60
CA GLY A 89 -8.40 1.53 -7.74
C GLY A 89 -9.47 0.47 -7.52
N SER A 90 -10.53 0.53 -8.31
CA SER A 90 -11.71 -0.36 -8.19
C SER A 90 -11.36 -1.84 -8.31
N CYS A 91 -10.32 -2.18 -9.08
CA CYS A 91 -9.84 -3.55 -9.22
C CYS A 91 -9.28 -4.09 -7.91
N ALA A 92 -8.46 -3.31 -7.20
CA ALA A 92 -7.89 -3.66 -5.91
C ALA A 92 -8.96 -3.74 -4.82
N LEU A 93 -9.96 -2.86 -4.86
CA LEU A 93 -11.02 -2.78 -3.86
C LEU A 93 -11.99 -3.97 -3.92
N SER A 94 -12.42 -4.34 -5.13
CA SER A 94 -13.53 -5.30 -5.30
C SER A 94 -13.35 -6.31 -6.43
N GLY A 95 -12.25 -6.22 -7.17
CA GLY A 95 -12.07 -6.94 -8.44
C GLY A 95 -12.52 -6.15 -9.67
N GLY A 96 -13.20 -5.02 -9.48
CA GLY A 96 -13.67 -4.15 -10.56
C GLY A 96 -14.50 -4.90 -11.60
N ILE A 97 -14.27 -4.59 -12.87
CA ILE A 97 -14.93 -5.25 -14.01
C ILE A 97 -14.52 -6.72 -14.18
N PHE A 98 -13.40 -7.14 -13.57
CA PHE A 98 -12.88 -8.51 -13.68
C PHE A 98 -13.37 -9.43 -12.56
N ARG A 99 -14.23 -8.94 -11.66
CA ARG A 99 -14.68 -9.68 -10.45
C ARG A 99 -15.26 -11.05 -10.74
N GLU A 100 -15.94 -11.21 -11.89
CA GLU A 100 -16.59 -12.47 -12.27
C GLU A 100 -15.72 -13.36 -13.18
N ALA A 101 -14.48 -12.96 -13.47
CA ALA A 101 -13.58 -13.77 -14.26
C ALA A 101 -13.13 -15.00 -13.47
N TYR A 102 -13.07 -16.16 -14.15
CA TYR A 102 -12.82 -17.48 -13.54
C TYR A 102 -11.52 -17.59 -12.72
N ASN A 103 -10.53 -16.76 -13.02
CA ASN A 103 -9.21 -16.80 -12.36
C ASN A 103 -9.03 -15.67 -11.33
N VAL A 104 -10.05 -14.84 -11.09
CA VAL A 104 -10.00 -13.71 -10.17
C VAL A 104 -10.65 -14.06 -8.83
N ILE A 105 -9.95 -13.79 -7.75
CA ILE A 105 -10.46 -13.99 -6.38
C ILE A 105 -11.33 -12.79 -5.97
N GLY A 106 -11.02 -11.60 -6.49
CA GLY A 106 -11.72 -10.35 -6.22
C GLY A 106 -10.80 -9.28 -5.63
N GLY A 107 -11.27 -8.57 -4.61
CA GLY A 107 -10.52 -7.54 -3.93
C GLY A 107 -9.35 -8.08 -3.10
N ILE A 108 -8.42 -7.19 -2.77
CA ILE A 108 -7.21 -7.50 -1.98
C ILE A 108 -7.57 -7.91 -0.56
N ASP A 109 -8.63 -7.35 0.00
CA ASP A 109 -9.17 -7.63 1.33
C ASP A 109 -9.52 -9.10 1.59
N LYS A 110 -9.72 -9.88 0.53
CA LYS A 110 -9.93 -11.32 0.61
C LYS A 110 -8.66 -12.12 0.88
N VAL A 111 -7.50 -11.49 0.78
CA VAL A 111 -6.19 -12.16 0.86
C VAL A 111 -5.34 -11.60 1.99
N ILE A 112 -5.27 -10.28 2.13
CA ILE A 112 -4.52 -9.59 3.17
C ILE A 112 -5.39 -8.48 3.78
N PRO A 113 -5.16 -8.10 5.04
CA PRO A 113 -5.85 -6.98 5.65
C PRO A 113 -5.50 -5.68 4.93
N VAL A 114 -6.51 -4.86 4.62
CA VAL A 114 -6.37 -3.56 3.96
C VAL A 114 -6.74 -2.46 4.95
N ASP A 115 -5.88 -1.46 5.07
CA ASP A 115 -6.06 -0.35 6.00
C ASP A 115 -6.73 0.86 5.32
N VAL A 116 -6.37 1.12 4.06
CA VAL A 116 -6.87 2.28 3.32
C VAL A 116 -7.31 1.86 1.92
N TYR A 117 -8.44 2.40 1.48
CA TYR A 117 -9.01 2.18 0.16
C TYR A 117 -9.03 3.49 -0.64
N VAL A 118 -8.45 3.47 -1.84
CA VAL A 118 -8.45 4.61 -2.76
C VAL A 118 -9.29 4.25 -4.00
N PRO A 119 -10.53 4.74 -4.11
CA PRO A 119 -11.39 4.42 -5.23
C PRO A 119 -10.97 5.16 -6.51
N GLY A 120 -11.28 4.56 -7.65
CA GLY A 120 -11.06 5.14 -8.99
C GLY A 120 -10.82 4.07 -10.05
N CYS A 121 -10.97 4.45 -11.31
CA CYS A 121 -10.65 3.58 -12.46
C CYS A 121 -10.21 4.43 -13.66
N PRO A 122 -8.90 4.85 -13.66
CA PRO A 122 -7.91 4.78 -12.59
C PRO A 122 -8.16 5.75 -11.43
N ALA A 123 -7.53 5.49 -10.30
CA ALA A 123 -7.49 6.45 -9.21
C ALA A 123 -6.61 7.64 -9.61
N LYS A 124 -7.05 8.87 -9.35
CA LYS A 124 -6.25 10.06 -9.66
C LYS A 124 -5.05 10.20 -8.74
N PRO A 125 -3.93 10.80 -9.18
CA PRO A 125 -2.74 10.99 -8.36
C PRO A 125 -3.02 11.68 -7.02
N GLU A 126 -3.87 12.71 -7.02
CA GLU A 126 -4.23 13.43 -5.81
C GLU A 126 -4.91 12.51 -4.78
N ALA A 127 -5.84 11.65 -5.24
CA ALA A 127 -6.52 10.69 -4.37
C ALA A 127 -5.55 9.61 -3.85
N ILE A 128 -4.55 9.23 -4.65
CA ILE A 128 -3.51 8.29 -4.23
C ILE A 128 -2.65 8.93 -3.13
N ILE A 129 -2.26 10.18 -3.30
CA ILE A 129 -1.48 10.94 -2.30
C ILE A 129 -2.26 11.05 -1.00
N ASP A 130 -3.54 11.43 -1.06
CA ASP A 130 -4.41 11.50 0.12
C ASP A 130 -4.53 10.13 0.81
N GLY A 131 -4.66 9.06 0.04
CA GLY A 131 -4.68 7.69 0.56
C GLY A 131 -3.37 7.30 1.26
N VAL A 132 -2.22 7.69 0.71
CA VAL A 132 -0.91 7.44 1.34
C VAL A 132 -0.76 8.27 2.61
N VAL A 133 -1.19 9.52 2.63
CA VAL A 133 -1.18 10.38 3.83
C VAL A 133 -2.04 9.78 4.93
N LEU A 134 -3.25 9.30 4.61
CA LEU A 134 -4.11 8.57 5.55
C LEU A 134 -3.44 7.28 6.05
N GLY A 135 -2.73 6.58 5.17
CA GLY A 135 -1.91 5.42 5.53
C GLY A 135 -0.82 5.75 6.54
N LEU A 136 -0.17 6.91 6.42
CA LEU A 136 0.82 7.39 7.39
C LEU A 136 0.22 7.65 8.77
N GLU A 137 -0.98 8.23 8.82
CA GLU A 137 -1.70 8.45 10.07
C GLU A 137 -2.04 7.12 10.73
N THR A 138 -2.52 6.15 9.95
CA THR A 138 -2.82 4.78 10.41
C THR A 138 -1.56 4.07 10.93
N LEU A 139 -0.44 4.21 10.23
CA LEU A 139 0.86 3.69 10.68
C LEU A 139 1.27 4.30 12.02
N GLY A 140 1.02 5.59 12.21
CA GLY A 140 1.24 6.29 13.47
C GLY A 140 0.38 5.77 14.62
N GLN A 141 -0.88 5.39 14.35
CA GLN A 141 -1.81 4.83 15.33
C GLN A 141 -1.43 3.40 15.72
N LYS A 142 -1.21 2.50 14.77
CA LYS A 142 -0.73 1.12 15.00
C LYS A 142 0.52 1.10 15.89
N LYS A 143 1.45 2.02 15.66
CA LYS A 143 2.66 2.18 16.49
C LYS A 143 2.37 2.64 17.94
N LYS A 144 1.23 3.29 18.21
CA LYS A 144 0.82 3.64 19.57
C LYS A 144 0.19 2.45 20.29
N GLU A 145 -0.61 1.64 19.58
CA GLU A 145 -1.25 0.45 20.12
C GLU A 145 -0.23 -0.61 20.56
N GLU A 146 0.77 -0.91 19.70
CA GLU A 146 1.88 -1.82 20.06
C GLU A 146 2.65 -1.39 21.33
N LYS A 147 2.63 -0.09 21.67
CA LYS A 147 3.28 0.41 22.88
C LYS A 147 2.45 0.20 24.14
N VAL A 148 1.14 0.18 24.00
CA VAL A 148 0.21 -0.07 25.10
C VAL A 148 0.22 -1.55 25.46
N ASP A 149 0.27 -2.44 24.47
CA ASP A 149 0.31 -3.90 24.65
C ASP A 149 1.67 -4.41 25.17
N ALA A 150 2.74 -3.61 25.02
CA ALA A 150 4.10 -3.96 25.43
C ALA A 150 4.53 -3.32 26.78
N ALA A 151 3.61 -2.63 27.47
CA ALA A 151 3.83 -1.97 28.76
C ALA A 151 3.06 -2.66 29.88
#